data_3893a0537b53fc6ceca60f0e43807db8
#
_entry.id   3893a0537b53fc6ceca60f0e43807db8
#
_cell.length_a   1.000
_cell.length_b   1.000
_cell.length_c   1.000
_cell.angle_alpha   90.00
_cell.angle_beta   90.00
_cell.angle_gamma   90.00
#
_symmetry.space_group_name_H-M   'P 1'
#
loop_
_entity.id
_entity.type
_entity.pdbx_description
1 polymer ?
#
loop_
_entity_poly.entity_id
_entity_poly.type
_entity_poly.pdbx_seq_one_letter_code
_entity_poly.pdbx_strand_id
1 'polypeptide(L)'
;MTCLHRATGPAHGPHVSIDLVVSQYGNDMTSKTSSDNLCPIARSLTFLGDAWTMLILRDANSGLTRFDQFRQSLGIAPTMLTKRLATLTEEQLLEKRQYSTRPPREEYVLTQAGRDYLPVLFMIGAWGRKHRGEGKLLRFVDAQTGTDLQPIAIDAVTGAEIGTRGIRMVVPE
;
A
#
# COMPACT_ATOMS: atom_id res chain seq x y z
N MET A 1 26.05 -40.37 28.68
CA MET A 1 25.57 -40.40 27.28
C MET A 1 24.64 -39.20 27.06
N THR A 2 25.21 -38.14 26.53
CA THR A 2 24.56 -36.82 26.43
C THR A 2 24.17 -36.62 24.95
N CYS A 3 22.87 -36.63 24.63
CA CYS A 3 22.36 -36.33 23.29
C CYS A 3 22.20 -34.83 23.14
N LEU A 4 23.07 -34.21 22.34
CA LEU A 4 22.89 -32.85 21.85
C LEU A 4 21.84 -32.86 20.72
N HIS A 5 20.68 -32.27 20.97
CA HIS A 5 19.75 -31.89 19.91
C HIS A 5 20.20 -30.56 19.30
N ARG A 6 20.67 -30.64 18.07
CA ARG A 6 21.01 -29.48 17.23
C ARG A 6 19.73 -28.96 16.63
N ALA A 7 19.22 -27.80 17.07
CA ALA A 7 18.11 -27.11 16.45
C ALA A 7 18.59 -26.52 15.12
N THR A 8 18.06 -27.03 14.01
CA THR A 8 18.19 -26.42 12.69
C THR A 8 17.17 -25.28 12.60
N GLY A 9 17.67 -24.06 12.65
CA GLY A 9 16.86 -22.86 12.35
C GLY A 9 16.42 -22.83 10.88
N PRO A 10 15.32 -22.09 10.57
CA PRO A 10 14.80 -22.03 9.21
C PRO A 10 15.81 -21.38 8.27
N ALA A 11 15.95 -21.98 7.09
CA ALA A 11 16.80 -21.49 6.01
C ALA A 11 16.41 -20.06 5.64
N HIS A 12 17.38 -19.16 5.67
CA HIS A 12 17.24 -17.82 5.12
C HIS A 12 16.90 -17.92 3.63
N GLY A 13 15.73 -17.36 3.24
CA GLY A 13 15.38 -17.17 1.85
C GLY A 13 16.43 -16.31 1.12
N PRO A 14 16.37 -16.26 -0.22
CA PRO A 14 17.40 -15.59 -1.02
C PRO A 14 17.54 -14.14 -0.57
N HIS A 15 18.75 -13.78 -0.17
CA HIS A 15 19.14 -12.42 0.15
C HIS A 15 18.93 -11.56 -1.10
N VAL A 16 18.02 -10.60 -1.02
CA VAL A 16 17.93 -9.52 -2.02
C VAL A 16 19.15 -8.64 -1.77
N SER A 17 20.23 -8.87 -2.51
CA SER A 17 21.37 -7.95 -2.53
C SER A 17 20.92 -6.70 -3.26
N ILE A 18 20.66 -5.65 -2.50
CA ILE A 18 20.58 -4.30 -3.06
C ILE A 18 22.03 -3.87 -3.20
N ASP A 19 22.65 -4.16 -4.34
CA ASP A 19 23.91 -3.54 -4.72
C ASP A 19 23.61 -2.06 -4.98
N LEU A 20 23.59 -1.32 -3.90
CA LEU A 20 23.51 0.13 -3.91
C LEU A 20 24.87 0.61 -4.42
N VAL A 21 24.93 1.10 -5.64
CA VAL A 21 26.01 1.96 -6.08
C VAL A 21 25.85 3.29 -5.35
N VAL A 22 26.11 3.27 -4.02
CA VAL A 22 26.26 4.45 -3.17
C VAL A 22 27.74 4.79 -3.11
N SER A 23 28.24 5.29 -4.19
CA SER A 23 29.59 5.87 -4.20
C SER A 23 29.55 7.20 -4.92
N GLN A 24 28.97 8.21 -4.34
CA GLN A 24 29.34 9.64 -4.57
C GLN A 24 28.35 10.69 -4.03
N TYR A 25 27.42 10.38 -3.14
CA TYR A 25 26.54 11.43 -2.60
C TYR A 25 26.70 11.56 -1.09
N GLY A 26 27.26 12.72 -0.71
CA GLY A 26 27.54 13.09 0.68
C GLY A 26 26.30 13.17 1.55
N ASN A 27 26.48 12.89 2.82
CA ASN A 27 25.54 13.01 3.93
C ASN A 27 24.99 14.44 4.03
N ASP A 28 23.78 14.66 3.52
CA ASP A 28 22.91 15.75 3.98
C ASP A 28 21.48 15.25 4.10
N MET A 29 21.03 15.03 5.34
CA MET A 29 19.73 14.47 5.67
C MET A 29 18.58 15.48 5.56
N THR A 30 18.76 16.63 4.94
CA THR A 30 17.76 17.70 4.79
C THR A 30 17.35 18.02 3.36
N SER A 31 17.98 17.44 2.33
CA SER A 31 17.55 17.56 0.95
C SER A 31 16.98 16.23 0.44
N LYS A 32 15.74 16.24 -0.08
CA LYS A 32 15.23 15.15 -0.93
C LYS A 32 16.27 14.91 -2.01
N THR A 33 17.01 13.82 -1.91
CA THR A 33 18.08 13.50 -2.84
C THR A 33 17.52 13.32 -4.26
N SER A 34 18.30 13.71 -5.26
CA SER A 34 17.94 13.53 -6.69
C SER A 34 17.53 12.09 -7.04
N SER A 35 18.03 11.10 -6.30
CA SER A 35 17.65 9.69 -6.42
C SER A 35 16.20 9.41 -6.02
N ASP A 36 15.62 10.16 -5.07
CA ASP A 36 14.22 9.97 -4.64
C ASP A 36 13.24 10.34 -5.76
N ASN A 37 13.62 11.29 -6.63
CA ASN A 37 12.82 11.68 -7.78
C ASN A 37 12.78 10.62 -8.89
N LEU A 38 13.75 9.71 -8.93
CA LEU A 38 13.81 8.62 -9.91
C LEU A 38 13.15 7.34 -9.36
N CYS A 39 12.99 7.21 -8.05
CA CYS A 39 12.40 6.05 -7.43
C CYS A 39 10.86 6.10 -7.51
N PRO A 40 10.19 5.16 -8.22
CA PRO A 40 8.73 5.15 -8.31
C PRO A 40 8.06 4.92 -6.96
N ILE A 41 8.70 4.18 -6.05
CA ILE A 41 8.19 3.97 -4.69
C ILE A 41 8.22 5.30 -3.91
N ALA A 42 9.36 6.00 -3.90
CA ALA A 42 9.48 7.28 -3.21
C ALA A 42 8.48 8.32 -3.75
N ARG A 43 8.31 8.39 -5.07
CA ARG A 43 7.32 9.26 -5.72
C ARG A 43 5.89 8.95 -5.27
N SER A 44 5.52 7.68 -5.19
CA SER A 44 4.19 7.27 -4.72
C SER A 44 3.97 7.60 -3.24
N LEU A 45 5.00 7.44 -2.41
CA LEU A 45 4.92 7.70 -0.98
C LEU A 45 4.78 9.20 -0.63
N THR A 46 5.04 10.13 -1.54
CA THR A 46 4.83 11.57 -1.31
C THR A 46 3.38 11.91 -0.97
N PHE A 47 2.42 11.17 -1.53
CA PHE A 47 0.99 11.37 -1.28
C PHE A 47 0.29 10.13 -0.67
N LEU A 48 0.85 8.91 -0.85
CA LEU A 48 0.31 7.69 -0.25
C LEU A 48 0.98 7.29 1.08
N GLY A 49 2.02 8.00 1.51
CA GLY A 49 2.88 7.59 2.62
C GLY A 49 2.27 7.70 4.02
N ASP A 50 1.02 8.18 4.17
CA ASP A 50 0.36 8.25 5.46
C ASP A 50 -0.76 7.21 5.63
N ALA A 51 -0.97 6.79 6.87
CA ALA A 51 -1.94 5.75 7.20
C ALA A 51 -3.38 6.14 6.85
N TRP A 52 -3.77 7.40 7.01
CA TRP A 52 -5.14 7.84 6.75
C TRP A 52 -5.49 7.73 5.27
N THR A 53 -4.57 8.12 4.39
CA THR A 53 -4.73 7.99 2.94
C THR A 53 -4.98 6.54 2.53
N MET A 54 -4.19 5.59 3.05
CA MET A 54 -4.37 4.16 2.78
C MET A 54 -5.70 3.62 3.33
N LEU A 55 -6.08 4.04 4.54
CA LEU A 55 -7.34 3.60 5.15
C LEU A 55 -8.57 4.18 4.44
N ILE A 56 -8.51 5.42 3.93
CA ILE A 56 -9.58 6.01 3.11
C ILE A 56 -9.74 5.23 1.80
N LEU A 57 -8.64 4.88 1.11
CA LEU A 57 -8.69 4.06 -0.10
C LEU A 57 -9.26 2.66 0.17
N ARG A 58 -8.91 2.04 1.30
CA ARG A 58 -9.52 0.78 1.75
C ARG A 58 -11.04 0.91 1.89
N ASP A 59 -11.50 1.94 2.57
CA ASP A 59 -12.92 2.16 2.83
C ASP A 59 -13.68 2.50 1.55
N ALA A 60 -13.07 3.30 0.65
CA ALA A 60 -13.63 3.57 -0.67
C ALA A 60 -13.80 2.29 -1.52
N ASN A 61 -12.82 1.38 -1.47
CA ASN A 61 -12.93 0.06 -2.10
C ASN A 61 -14.01 -0.82 -1.47
N SER A 62 -14.36 -0.58 -0.21
CA SER A 62 -15.47 -1.26 0.49
C SER A 62 -16.82 -0.60 0.21
N GLY A 63 -16.87 0.42 -0.67
CA GLY A 63 -18.10 1.07 -1.11
C GLY A 63 -18.50 2.32 -0.31
N LEU A 64 -17.67 2.80 0.63
CA LEU A 64 -17.93 4.08 1.28
C LEU A 64 -17.57 5.22 0.32
N THR A 65 -18.52 6.18 0.17
CA THR A 65 -18.34 7.30 -0.77
C THR A 65 -18.55 8.67 -0.13
N ARG A 66 -19.21 8.74 1.04
CA ARG A 66 -19.59 10.00 1.66
C ARG A 66 -18.65 10.39 2.78
N PHE A 67 -18.44 11.69 2.95
CA PHE A 67 -17.59 12.26 3.99
C PHE A 67 -17.90 11.70 5.38
N ASP A 68 -19.19 11.68 5.77
CA ASP A 68 -19.58 11.21 7.10
C ASP A 68 -19.36 9.69 7.28
N GLN A 69 -19.48 8.89 6.21
CA GLN A 69 -19.17 7.47 6.24
C GLN A 69 -17.69 7.23 6.53
N PHE A 70 -16.79 7.91 5.83
CA PHE A 70 -15.35 7.85 6.12
C PHE A 70 -15.02 8.31 7.52
N ARG A 71 -15.62 9.44 7.95
CA ARG A 71 -15.40 9.95 9.31
C ARG A 71 -15.80 8.95 10.38
N GLN A 72 -16.96 8.35 10.24
CA GLN A 72 -17.50 7.35 11.17
C GLN A 72 -16.66 6.07 11.18
N SER A 73 -16.29 5.56 10.01
CA SER A 73 -15.49 4.33 9.87
C SER A 73 -14.10 4.47 10.47
N LEU A 74 -13.46 5.62 10.24
CA LEU A 74 -12.05 5.82 10.60
C LEU A 74 -11.84 6.51 11.96
N GLY A 75 -12.88 7.15 12.53
CA GLY A 75 -12.71 7.97 13.73
C GLY A 75 -11.79 9.18 13.52
N ILE A 76 -11.58 9.61 12.28
CA ILE A 76 -10.66 10.67 11.87
C ILE A 76 -11.26 12.06 12.15
N ALA A 77 -10.41 13.01 12.56
CA ALA A 77 -10.83 14.41 12.74
C ALA A 77 -11.29 15.02 11.40
N PRO A 78 -12.39 15.80 11.37
CA PRO A 78 -12.96 16.36 10.14
C PRO A 78 -11.95 17.14 9.30
N THR A 79 -11.13 17.98 9.92
CA THR A 79 -10.10 18.79 9.24
C THR A 79 -9.05 17.91 8.56
N MET A 80 -8.64 16.82 9.20
CA MET A 80 -7.70 15.86 8.64
C MET A 80 -8.33 15.10 7.47
N LEU A 81 -9.57 14.62 7.62
CA LEU A 81 -10.29 13.95 6.56
C LEU A 81 -10.45 14.84 5.32
N THR A 82 -10.87 16.11 5.53
CA THR A 82 -10.98 17.09 4.43
C THR A 82 -9.66 17.22 3.67
N LYS A 83 -8.54 17.36 4.40
CA LYS A 83 -7.22 17.47 3.77
C LYS A 83 -6.85 16.21 2.97
N ARG A 84 -7.09 15.02 3.52
CA ARG A 84 -6.75 13.76 2.84
C ARG A 84 -7.62 13.49 1.61
N LEU A 85 -8.93 13.79 1.70
CA LEU A 85 -9.82 13.67 0.56
C LEU A 85 -9.46 14.67 -0.56
N ALA A 86 -9.05 15.90 -0.20
CA ALA A 86 -8.54 16.87 -1.17
C ALA A 86 -7.30 16.34 -1.89
N THR A 87 -6.27 15.90 -1.14
CA THR A 87 -5.06 15.30 -1.72
C THR A 87 -5.38 14.12 -2.64
N LEU A 88 -6.24 13.18 -2.21
CA LEU A 88 -6.63 12.03 -3.03
C LEU A 88 -7.36 12.41 -4.31
N THR A 89 -8.10 13.54 -4.29
CA THR A 89 -8.78 14.07 -5.47
C THR A 89 -7.81 14.79 -6.40
N GLU A 90 -6.89 15.59 -5.87
CA GLU A 90 -5.82 16.26 -6.62
C GLU A 90 -4.90 15.25 -7.33
N GLU A 91 -4.56 14.16 -6.64
CA GLU A 91 -3.74 13.06 -7.18
C GLU A 91 -4.57 12.05 -8.02
N GLN A 92 -5.82 12.38 -8.33
CA GLN A 92 -6.71 11.60 -9.20
C GLN A 92 -6.92 10.13 -8.76
N LEU A 93 -6.85 9.84 -7.47
CA LEU A 93 -7.22 8.52 -6.91
C LEU A 93 -8.70 8.47 -6.56
N LEU A 94 -9.26 9.60 -6.17
CA LEU A 94 -10.69 9.82 -6.00
C LEU A 94 -11.16 10.92 -6.94
N GLU A 95 -12.44 10.89 -7.28
CA GLU A 95 -13.14 12.00 -7.94
C GLU A 95 -14.36 12.38 -7.12
N LYS A 96 -14.71 13.67 -7.15
CA LYS A 96 -15.95 14.15 -6.58
C LYS A 96 -17.08 13.99 -7.58
N ARG A 97 -18.19 13.44 -7.11
CA ARG A 97 -19.40 13.30 -7.88
C ARG A 97 -20.58 13.86 -7.11
N GLN A 98 -21.35 14.75 -7.73
CA GLN A 98 -22.56 15.26 -7.12
C GLN A 98 -23.66 14.20 -7.16
N TYR A 99 -24.22 13.84 -5.99
CA TYR A 99 -25.34 12.89 -5.89
C TYR A 99 -26.67 13.54 -5.51
N SER A 100 -26.67 14.80 -5.08
CA SER A 100 -27.86 15.59 -4.78
C SER A 100 -27.67 17.03 -5.21
N THR A 101 -28.73 17.64 -5.75
CA THR A 101 -28.75 19.05 -6.17
C THR A 101 -29.40 19.97 -5.15
N ARG A 102 -30.28 19.42 -4.29
CA ARG A 102 -31.05 20.21 -3.29
C ARG A 102 -31.17 19.40 -1.97
N PRO A 103 -30.40 19.75 -0.94
CA PRO A 103 -29.19 20.60 -0.99
C PRO A 103 -28.08 19.95 -1.83
N PRO A 104 -27.14 20.72 -2.38
CA PRO A 104 -25.98 20.16 -3.09
C PRO A 104 -25.17 19.25 -2.16
N ARG A 105 -24.93 18.02 -2.60
CA ARG A 105 -24.12 17.04 -1.86
C ARG A 105 -23.21 16.30 -2.81
N GLU A 106 -21.98 16.09 -2.36
CA GLU A 106 -20.93 15.40 -3.11
C GLU A 106 -20.55 14.08 -2.43
N GLU A 107 -20.11 13.15 -3.22
CA GLU A 107 -19.50 11.90 -2.81
C GLU A 107 -18.12 11.75 -3.47
N TYR A 108 -17.28 10.91 -2.89
CA TYR A 108 -15.94 10.60 -3.37
C TYR A 108 -15.93 9.18 -3.90
N VAL A 109 -15.65 9.02 -5.18
CA VAL A 109 -15.62 7.71 -5.82
C VAL A 109 -14.23 7.42 -6.37
N LEU A 110 -13.84 6.15 -6.37
CA LEU A 110 -12.55 5.74 -6.92
C LEU A 110 -12.49 5.99 -8.42
N THR A 111 -11.39 6.61 -8.85
CA THR A 111 -10.99 6.63 -10.26
C THR A 111 -10.42 5.26 -10.68
N GLN A 112 -10.01 5.11 -11.94
CA GLN A 112 -9.29 3.91 -12.36
C GLN A 112 -7.97 3.76 -11.57
N ALA A 113 -7.19 4.85 -11.43
CA ALA A 113 -5.95 4.82 -10.66
C ALA A 113 -6.18 4.42 -9.18
N GLY A 114 -7.26 4.90 -8.56
CA GLY A 114 -7.64 4.49 -7.21
C GLY A 114 -8.00 3.00 -7.11
N ARG A 115 -8.67 2.45 -8.12
CA ARG A 115 -8.96 0.99 -8.19
C ARG A 115 -7.70 0.17 -8.41
N ASP A 116 -6.78 0.64 -9.23
CA ASP A 116 -5.50 -0.04 -9.51
C ASP A 116 -4.59 -0.11 -8.28
N TYR A 117 -4.88 0.70 -7.23
CA TYR A 117 -4.18 0.63 -5.96
C TYR A 117 -4.65 -0.53 -5.05
N LEU A 118 -5.81 -1.13 -5.31
CA LEU A 118 -6.38 -2.22 -4.49
C LEU A 118 -5.43 -3.41 -4.28
N PRO A 119 -4.73 -3.93 -5.31
CA PRO A 119 -3.74 -5.00 -5.12
C PRO A 119 -2.64 -4.63 -4.14
N VAL A 120 -2.19 -3.37 -4.12
CA VAL A 120 -1.16 -2.89 -3.18
C VAL A 120 -1.69 -2.96 -1.74
N LEU A 121 -2.94 -2.55 -1.49
CA LEU A 121 -3.56 -2.64 -0.17
C LEU A 121 -3.66 -4.10 0.30
N PHE A 122 -4.03 -5.02 -0.57
CA PHE A 122 -4.10 -6.45 -0.21
C PHE A 122 -2.72 -7.03 0.07
N MET A 123 -1.68 -6.63 -0.66
CA MET A 123 -0.30 -7.04 -0.38
C MET A 123 0.18 -6.53 0.98
N ILE A 124 -0.12 -5.27 1.34
CA ILE A 124 0.14 -4.73 2.67
C ILE A 124 -0.61 -5.54 3.74
N GLY A 125 -1.89 -5.84 3.49
CA GLY A 125 -2.72 -6.64 4.39
C GLY A 125 -2.18 -8.07 4.59
N ALA A 126 -1.72 -8.72 3.53
CA ALA A 126 -1.11 -10.05 3.60
C ALA A 126 0.20 -10.04 4.40
N TRP A 127 1.06 -9.05 4.13
CA TRP A 127 2.28 -8.85 4.89
C TRP A 127 1.98 -8.60 6.37
N GLY A 128 1.02 -7.73 6.67
CA GLY A 128 0.60 -7.42 8.04
C GLY A 128 0.08 -8.65 8.77
N ARG A 129 -0.75 -9.47 8.12
CA ARG A 129 -1.26 -10.73 8.67
C ARG A 129 -0.12 -11.70 9.00
N LYS A 130 0.85 -11.83 8.11
CA LYS A 130 1.99 -12.75 8.28
C LYS A 130 2.93 -12.33 9.40
N HIS A 131 3.19 -11.02 9.56
CA HIS A 131 4.26 -10.51 10.41
C HIS A 131 3.77 -9.71 11.64
N ARG A 132 2.49 -9.34 11.68
CA ARG A 132 1.83 -8.54 12.73
C ARG A 132 0.45 -9.11 13.09
N GLY A 133 0.23 -10.39 12.82
CA GLY A 133 -1.07 -11.05 12.88
C GLY A 133 -1.50 -11.54 14.25
N GLU A 134 -1.05 -10.93 15.34
CA GLU A 134 -1.49 -11.28 16.68
C GLU A 134 -2.98 -10.91 16.89
N GLY A 135 -3.74 -11.80 17.54
CA GLY A 135 -5.14 -11.59 17.84
C GLY A 135 -6.09 -11.87 16.65
N LYS A 136 -7.31 -11.34 16.76
CA LYS A 136 -8.36 -11.50 15.74
C LYS A 136 -8.25 -10.39 14.71
N LEU A 137 -8.00 -10.74 13.46
CA LEU A 137 -7.93 -9.79 12.33
C LEU A 137 -9.13 -9.98 11.39
N LEU A 138 -9.51 -8.88 10.72
CA LEU A 138 -10.42 -8.94 9.59
C LEU A 138 -9.83 -9.85 8.50
N ARG A 139 -10.72 -10.62 7.84
CA ARG A 139 -10.35 -11.51 6.75
C ARG A 139 -10.80 -10.90 5.43
N PHE A 140 -9.94 -10.96 4.44
CA PHE A 140 -10.33 -10.69 3.06
C PHE A 140 -10.66 -12.02 2.41
N VAL A 141 -11.86 -12.13 1.89
CA VAL A 141 -12.36 -13.36 1.27
C VAL A 141 -12.85 -13.07 -0.14
N ASP A 142 -12.75 -14.04 -1.00
CA ASP A 142 -13.41 -14.01 -2.30
C ASP A 142 -14.92 -13.94 -2.11
N ALA A 143 -15.58 -12.98 -2.75
CA ALA A 143 -16.99 -12.71 -2.55
C ALA A 143 -17.92 -13.85 -3.04
N GLN A 144 -17.45 -14.68 -3.98
CA GLN A 144 -18.23 -15.77 -4.56
C GLN A 144 -18.06 -17.06 -3.77
N THR A 145 -16.83 -17.35 -3.33
CA THR A 145 -16.49 -18.63 -2.70
C THR A 145 -16.38 -18.55 -1.19
N GLY A 146 -16.24 -17.35 -0.60
CA GLY A 146 -15.95 -17.16 0.83
C GLY A 146 -14.55 -17.61 1.25
N THR A 147 -13.69 -17.98 0.30
CA THR A 147 -12.32 -18.46 0.56
C THR A 147 -11.41 -17.29 0.91
N ASP A 148 -10.49 -17.47 1.85
CA ASP A 148 -9.48 -16.47 2.21
C ASP A 148 -8.60 -16.14 1.04
N LEU A 149 -8.42 -14.83 0.77
CA LEU A 149 -7.47 -14.35 -0.21
C LEU A 149 -6.04 -14.56 0.30
N GLN A 150 -5.19 -15.10 -0.58
CA GLN A 150 -3.76 -15.23 -0.38
C GLN A 150 -3.03 -14.49 -1.52
N PRO A 151 -2.96 -13.15 -1.45
CA PRO A 151 -2.37 -12.37 -2.53
C PRO A 151 -0.87 -12.62 -2.63
N ILE A 152 -0.41 -12.80 -3.87
CA ILE A 152 1.00 -12.86 -4.26
C ILE A 152 1.26 -11.84 -5.36
N ALA A 153 2.48 -11.31 -5.42
CA ALA A 153 2.92 -10.44 -6.49
C ALA A 153 3.67 -11.26 -7.56
N ILE A 154 3.28 -11.12 -8.81
CA ILE A 154 3.85 -11.86 -9.95
C ILE A 154 4.40 -10.84 -10.96
N ASP A 155 5.60 -11.08 -11.47
CA ASP A 155 6.11 -10.38 -12.64
C ASP A 155 5.35 -10.85 -13.89
N ALA A 156 4.62 -9.93 -14.52
CA ALA A 156 3.76 -10.21 -15.66
C ALA A 156 4.52 -10.70 -16.91
N VAL A 157 5.82 -10.39 -17.02
CA VAL A 157 6.65 -10.79 -18.17
C VAL A 157 7.15 -12.23 -18.03
N THR A 158 7.61 -12.59 -16.82
CA THR A 158 8.23 -13.89 -16.59
C THR A 158 7.30 -14.90 -15.92
N GLY A 159 6.17 -14.46 -15.37
CA GLY A 159 5.26 -15.27 -14.56
C GLY A 159 5.84 -15.66 -13.20
N ALA A 160 7.02 -15.18 -12.83
CA ALA A 160 7.66 -15.52 -11.57
C ALA A 160 7.12 -14.70 -10.41
N GLU A 161 7.00 -15.32 -9.24
CA GLU A 161 6.66 -14.60 -8.02
C GLU A 161 7.78 -13.62 -7.64
N ILE A 162 7.40 -12.36 -7.35
CA ILE A 162 8.32 -11.31 -6.93
C ILE A 162 8.95 -11.69 -5.58
N GLY A 163 10.29 -11.61 -5.50
CA GLY A 163 11.05 -12.00 -4.31
C GLY A 163 11.65 -13.40 -4.38
N THR A 164 11.30 -14.22 -5.37
CA THR A 164 11.93 -15.54 -5.60
C THR A 164 13.22 -15.44 -6.41
N ARG A 165 13.45 -14.32 -7.08
CA ARG A 165 14.65 -14.00 -7.87
C ARG A 165 15.27 -12.70 -7.40
N GLY A 166 16.56 -12.51 -7.62
CA GLY A 166 17.25 -11.24 -7.37
C GLY A 166 16.61 -10.11 -8.20
N ILE A 167 16.37 -8.96 -7.55
CA ILE A 167 15.84 -7.75 -8.19
C ILE A 167 16.94 -6.69 -8.11
N ARG A 168 17.19 -5.98 -9.19
CA ARG A 168 18.16 -4.90 -9.27
C ARG A 168 17.48 -3.62 -9.76
N MET A 169 17.76 -2.50 -9.08
CA MET A 169 17.38 -1.17 -9.55
C MET A 169 18.39 -0.70 -10.59
N VAL A 170 17.89 -0.15 -11.70
CA VAL A 170 18.71 0.41 -12.77
C VAL A 170 18.33 1.87 -12.92
N VAL A 171 19.33 2.75 -12.92
CA VAL A 171 19.15 4.19 -13.19
C VAL A 171 18.92 4.38 -14.68
N PRO A 172 17.91 5.18 -15.11
CA PRO A 172 17.75 5.49 -16.54
C PRO A 172 18.96 6.25 -17.09
N GLU A 173 19.29 5.98 -18.35
CA GLU A 173 20.34 6.66 -19.11
C GLU A 173 19.98 8.12 -19.40
#